data_8d8948d5a8ca2a7d99d1bf309ceb2b37
#
_entry.id   8d8948d5a8ca2a7d99d1bf309ceb2b37
#
_cell.length_a   1.000
_cell.length_b   1.000
_cell.length_c   1.000
_cell.angle_alpha   90.00
_cell.angle_beta   90.00
_cell.angle_gamma   90.00
#
_symmetry.space_group_name_H-M   'P 1'
#
loop_
_entity.id
_entity.type
_entity.pdbx_description
1 polymer ?
#
loop_
_entity_poly.entity_id
_entity_poly.type
_entity_poly.pdbx_seq_one_letter_code
_entity_poly.pdbx_strand_id
1 'polypeptide(L)'
;VGYNIDSLIGEIRGILRTSGQHNIALIGAGDLGRAIASSTVFADHGFHIAGVFDSDPRKVGTQISSLSVQNPATLVETVREKNIIVGVLAVPPAAAQPAADALVEAGVKIIFSYSDALIDTPPDVTVHRSSPAAALLYALYFHLT
;
A
#
# COMPACT_ATOMS: atom_id res chain seq x y z
N VAL A 1 16.61 -1.93 2.02
CA VAL A 1 15.36 -2.38 1.40
C VAL A 1 14.36 -2.81 2.48
N GLY A 2 14.75 -3.71 3.37
CA GLY A 2 13.90 -4.14 4.47
C GLY A 2 13.55 -3.02 5.44
N TYR A 3 14.42 -2.02 5.55
CA TYR A 3 14.23 -0.89 6.48
C TYR A 3 12.92 -0.13 6.22
N ASN A 4 12.61 0.18 4.97
CA ASN A 4 11.38 0.91 4.64
C ASN A 4 10.12 0.13 4.96
N ILE A 5 10.15 -1.17 4.71
CA ILE A 5 9.02 -2.04 4.98
C ILE A 5 8.84 -2.19 6.49
N ASP A 6 9.92 -2.34 7.24
CA ASP A 6 9.86 -2.42 8.70
C ASP A 6 9.31 -1.13 9.30
N SER A 7 9.71 0.03 8.78
CA SER A 7 9.20 1.32 9.21
C SER A 7 7.70 1.45 8.94
N LEU A 8 7.26 1.06 7.75
CA LEU A 8 5.84 1.06 7.38
C LEU A 8 5.03 0.16 8.32
N ILE A 9 5.51 -1.04 8.58
CA ILE A 9 4.86 -1.99 9.47
C ILE A 9 4.75 -1.40 10.88
N GLY A 10 5.83 -0.78 11.38
CA GLY A 10 5.83 -0.12 12.68
C GLY A 10 4.79 0.98 12.78
N GLU A 11 4.65 1.80 11.73
CA GLU A 11 3.64 2.85 11.69
C GLU A 11 2.23 2.28 11.68
N ILE A 12 1.98 1.26 10.89
CA ILE A 12 0.67 0.60 10.82
C ILE A 12 0.30 0.04 12.19
N ARG A 13 1.22 -0.66 12.85
CA ARG A 13 0.98 -1.22 14.18
C ARG A 13 0.67 -0.15 15.21
N GLY A 14 1.42 0.96 15.18
CA GLY A 14 1.20 2.07 16.09
C GLY A 14 -0.19 2.66 15.95
N ILE A 15 -0.72 2.73 14.73
CA ILE A 15 -2.04 3.26 14.45
C ILE A 15 -3.15 2.28 14.85
N LEU A 16 -3.01 1.02 14.49
CA LEU A 16 -4.02 0.01 14.76
C LEU A 16 -4.10 -0.38 16.22
N ARG A 17 -2.96 -0.36 16.92
CA ARG A 17 -2.86 -0.71 18.35
C ARG A 17 -3.45 -2.08 18.68
N THR A 18 -3.51 -2.97 17.70
CA THR A 18 -4.05 -4.31 17.87
C THR A 18 -3.04 -5.34 17.46
N SER A 19 -3.14 -6.52 18.04
CA SER A 19 -2.43 -7.70 17.59
C SER A 19 -3.36 -8.55 16.73
N GLY A 20 -2.79 -9.42 15.89
CA GLY A 20 -3.54 -10.26 14.99
C GLY A 20 -3.22 -9.97 13.53
N GLN A 21 -3.89 -10.66 12.63
CA GLN A 21 -3.67 -10.48 11.20
C GLN A 21 -4.54 -9.36 10.63
N HIS A 22 -3.93 -8.52 9.80
CA HIS A 22 -4.60 -7.43 9.12
C HIS A 22 -4.34 -7.51 7.62
N ASN A 23 -5.38 -7.25 6.84
CA ASN A 23 -5.32 -7.26 5.39
C ASN A 23 -5.05 -5.86 4.85
N ILE A 24 -4.21 -5.78 3.82
CA ILE A 24 -3.81 -4.54 3.16
C ILE A 24 -4.20 -4.60 1.68
N ALA A 25 -4.74 -3.51 1.14
CA ALA A 25 -4.91 -3.31 -0.29
C ALA A 25 -3.76 -2.46 -0.83
N LEU A 26 -3.08 -2.94 -1.84
CA LEU A 26 -1.98 -2.23 -2.49
C LEU A 26 -2.43 -1.72 -3.86
N ILE A 27 -2.29 -0.41 -4.07
CA ILE A 27 -2.60 0.22 -5.35
C ILE A 27 -1.30 0.59 -6.04
N GLY A 28 -1.09 0.03 -7.22
CA GLY A 28 0.11 0.23 -8.03
C GLY A 28 0.95 -1.04 -8.15
N ALA A 29 1.15 -1.49 -9.37
CA ALA A 29 1.94 -2.68 -9.69
C ALA A 29 3.20 -2.35 -10.49
N GLY A 30 3.73 -1.14 -10.33
CA GLY A 30 5.04 -0.74 -10.83
C GLY A 30 6.16 -1.34 -9.96
N ASP A 31 7.37 -0.84 -10.12
CA ASP A 31 8.54 -1.40 -9.44
C ASP A 31 8.40 -1.39 -7.93
N LEU A 32 7.95 -0.27 -7.34
CA LEU A 32 7.77 -0.15 -5.90
C LEU A 32 6.64 -1.07 -5.40
N GLY A 33 5.50 -1.06 -6.08
CA GLY A 33 4.36 -1.90 -5.69
C GLY A 33 4.72 -3.39 -5.75
N ARG A 34 5.43 -3.80 -6.78
CA ARG A 34 5.90 -5.19 -6.92
C ARG A 34 6.88 -5.57 -5.80
N ALA A 35 7.77 -4.66 -5.42
CA ALA A 35 8.71 -4.89 -4.32
C ALA A 35 7.95 -5.07 -2.99
N ILE A 36 6.96 -4.23 -2.73
CA ILE A 36 6.14 -4.32 -1.52
C ILE A 36 5.36 -5.64 -1.50
N ALA A 37 4.69 -5.97 -2.60
CA ALA A 37 3.86 -7.18 -2.69
C ALA A 37 4.67 -8.47 -2.62
N SER A 38 5.93 -8.43 -3.05
CA SER A 38 6.81 -9.61 -3.03
C SER A 38 7.50 -9.81 -1.68
N SER A 39 7.43 -8.84 -0.77
CA SER A 39 8.12 -8.92 0.50
C SER A 39 7.43 -9.88 1.46
N THR A 40 8.20 -10.72 2.14
CA THR A 40 7.70 -11.62 3.17
C THR A 40 7.59 -10.95 4.55
N VAL A 41 8.17 -9.75 4.69
CA VAL A 41 8.22 -9.06 5.98
C VAL A 41 6.83 -8.74 6.51
N PHE A 42 5.89 -8.42 5.63
CA PHE A 42 4.52 -8.14 6.04
C PHE A 42 3.89 -9.34 6.75
N ALA A 43 4.01 -10.53 6.17
CA ALA A 43 3.46 -11.75 6.76
C ALA A 43 4.08 -12.06 8.11
N ASP A 44 5.39 -11.82 8.26
CA ASP A 44 6.10 -12.06 9.52
C ASP A 44 5.58 -11.19 10.66
N HIS A 45 4.96 -10.06 10.33
CA HIS A 45 4.41 -9.12 11.30
C HIS A 45 2.87 -9.15 11.39
N GLY A 46 2.23 -10.16 10.82
CA GLY A 46 0.78 -10.30 10.88
C GLY A 46 0.02 -9.46 9.86
N PHE A 47 0.68 -8.96 8.83
CA PHE A 47 0.04 -8.22 7.74
C PHE A 47 0.03 -9.04 6.47
N HIS A 48 -1.10 -8.99 5.76
CA HIS A 48 -1.28 -9.74 4.54
C HIS A 48 -1.69 -8.80 3.42
N ILE A 49 -0.94 -8.81 2.32
CA ILE A 49 -1.33 -8.08 1.11
C ILE A 49 -2.45 -8.88 0.47
N ALA A 50 -3.67 -8.44 0.68
CA ALA A 50 -4.86 -9.17 0.27
C ALA A 50 -5.27 -8.93 -1.18
N GLY A 51 -4.78 -7.84 -1.78
CA GLY A 51 -5.04 -7.54 -3.17
C GLY A 51 -4.07 -6.49 -3.69
N VAL A 52 -3.72 -6.62 -4.96
CA VAL A 52 -2.90 -5.65 -5.70
C VAL A 52 -3.72 -5.16 -6.88
N PHE A 53 -3.78 -3.85 -7.07
CA PHE A 53 -4.63 -3.22 -8.08
C PHE A 53 -3.82 -2.25 -8.93
N ASP A 54 -4.08 -2.24 -10.23
CA ASP A 54 -3.48 -1.27 -11.15
C ASP A 54 -4.45 -1.00 -12.29
N SER A 55 -4.58 0.25 -12.69
CA SER A 55 -5.45 0.66 -13.78
C SER A 55 -4.84 0.39 -15.16
N ASP A 56 -3.55 0.07 -15.24
CA ASP A 56 -2.88 -0.22 -16.50
C ASP A 56 -3.30 -1.60 -17.01
N PRO A 57 -4.00 -1.68 -18.16
CA PRO A 57 -4.46 -2.96 -18.70
C PRO A 57 -3.33 -3.96 -18.97
N ARG A 58 -2.10 -3.47 -19.18
CA ARG A 58 -0.94 -4.33 -19.42
C ARG A 58 -0.47 -5.04 -18.16
N LYS A 59 -0.83 -4.52 -16.99
CA LYS A 59 -0.43 -5.08 -15.70
C LYS A 59 -1.51 -5.95 -15.09
N VAL A 60 -2.78 -5.70 -15.41
CA VAL A 60 -3.89 -6.51 -14.91
C VAL A 60 -3.75 -7.95 -15.37
N GLY A 61 -3.87 -8.88 -14.45
CA GLY A 61 -3.72 -10.31 -14.73
C GLY A 61 -2.28 -10.82 -14.58
N THR A 62 -1.28 -9.94 -14.45
CA THR A 62 0.09 -10.39 -14.20
C THR A 62 0.22 -10.88 -12.75
N GLN A 63 1.18 -11.79 -12.54
CA GLN A 63 1.39 -12.38 -11.22
C GLN A 63 2.49 -11.65 -10.46
N ILE A 64 2.26 -11.42 -9.17
CA ILE A 64 3.27 -10.95 -8.25
C ILE A 64 3.22 -11.90 -7.05
N SER A 65 4.22 -12.77 -6.91
CA SER A 65 4.22 -13.85 -5.92
C SER A 65 2.96 -14.70 -6.09
N SER A 66 2.14 -14.86 -5.07
CA SER A 66 0.89 -15.63 -5.14
C SER A 66 -0.31 -14.79 -5.57
N LEU A 67 -0.10 -13.48 -5.82
CA LEU A 67 -1.18 -12.54 -6.12
C LEU A 67 -1.28 -12.25 -7.61
N SER A 68 -2.48 -12.06 -8.10
CA SER A 68 -2.75 -11.57 -9.44
C SER A 68 -3.14 -10.10 -9.36
N VAL A 69 -2.57 -9.26 -10.22
CA VAL A 69 -2.93 -7.84 -10.29
C VAL A 69 -4.35 -7.72 -10.83
N GLN A 70 -5.19 -6.99 -10.11
CA GLN A 70 -6.60 -6.81 -10.42
C GLN A 70 -6.89 -5.41 -10.94
N ASN A 71 -7.98 -5.30 -11.69
CA ASN A 71 -8.51 -4.01 -12.09
C ASN A 71 -9.10 -3.31 -10.86
N PRO A 72 -8.92 -1.98 -10.71
CA PRO A 72 -9.49 -1.23 -9.58
C PRO A 72 -11.02 -1.34 -9.45
N ALA A 73 -11.73 -1.73 -10.51
CA ALA A 73 -13.17 -1.96 -10.44
C ALA A 73 -13.56 -3.02 -9.40
N THR A 74 -12.64 -3.93 -9.04
CA THR A 74 -12.90 -4.97 -8.04
C THR A 74 -12.52 -4.54 -6.62
N LEU A 75 -12.00 -3.33 -6.44
CA LEU A 75 -11.45 -2.87 -5.17
C LEU A 75 -12.51 -2.86 -4.05
N VAL A 76 -13.68 -2.31 -4.31
CA VAL A 76 -14.74 -2.18 -3.30
C VAL A 76 -15.15 -3.55 -2.77
N GLU A 77 -15.36 -4.51 -3.66
CA GLU A 77 -15.72 -5.87 -3.26
C GLU A 77 -14.63 -6.53 -2.43
N THR A 78 -13.37 -6.41 -2.87
CA THR A 78 -12.23 -7.01 -2.17
C THR A 78 -12.07 -6.41 -0.78
N VAL A 79 -12.18 -5.09 -0.66
CA VAL A 79 -12.07 -4.40 0.63
C VAL A 79 -13.15 -4.89 1.60
N ARG A 80 -14.38 -5.02 1.11
CA ARG A 80 -15.50 -5.46 1.94
C ARG A 80 -15.38 -6.93 2.34
N GLU A 81 -15.07 -7.80 1.39
CA GLU A 81 -14.97 -9.24 1.65
C GLU A 81 -13.85 -9.58 2.62
N LYS A 82 -12.74 -8.87 2.53
CA LYS A 82 -11.54 -9.16 3.32
C LYS A 82 -11.34 -8.22 4.49
N ASN A 83 -12.29 -7.36 4.78
CA ASN A 83 -12.26 -6.40 5.89
C ASN A 83 -10.97 -5.58 5.91
N ILE A 84 -10.63 -4.99 4.77
CA ILE A 84 -9.41 -4.20 4.62
C ILE A 84 -9.64 -2.80 5.17
N ILE A 85 -8.79 -2.37 6.09
CA ILE A 85 -8.85 -1.00 6.65
C ILE A 85 -7.64 -0.17 6.27
N VAL A 86 -6.59 -0.79 5.73
CA VAL A 86 -5.33 -0.14 5.36
C VAL A 86 -5.12 -0.27 3.85
N GLY A 87 -4.87 0.86 3.21
CA GLY A 87 -4.47 0.92 1.80
C GLY A 87 -3.07 1.50 1.66
N VAL A 88 -2.30 0.98 0.72
CA VAL A 88 -0.98 1.49 0.38
C VAL A 88 -0.98 1.95 -1.07
N LEU A 89 -0.57 3.19 -1.30
CA LEU A 89 -0.46 3.79 -2.63
C LEU A 89 0.98 3.78 -3.09
N ALA A 90 1.26 3.03 -4.14
CA ALA A 90 2.56 2.99 -4.81
C ALA A 90 2.38 3.38 -6.28
N VAL A 91 1.81 4.58 -6.49
CA VAL A 91 1.44 5.09 -7.82
C VAL A 91 2.15 6.42 -8.10
N PRO A 92 2.26 6.83 -9.37
CA PRO A 92 2.77 8.16 -9.70
C PRO A 92 1.90 9.28 -9.10
N PRO A 93 2.46 10.49 -8.87
CA PRO A 93 1.70 11.59 -8.26
C PRO A 93 0.37 11.91 -8.96
N ALA A 94 0.32 11.84 -10.28
CA ALA A 94 -0.90 12.13 -11.04
C ALA A 94 -2.03 11.12 -10.77
N ALA A 95 -1.69 9.91 -10.36
CA ALA A 95 -2.66 8.85 -10.07
C ALA A 95 -3.03 8.76 -8.58
N ALA A 96 -2.37 9.52 -7.72
CA ALA A 96 -2.52 9.36 -6.26
C ALA A 96 -3.90 9.75 -5.76
N GLN A 97 -4.45 10.89 -6.18
CA GLN A 97 -5.77 11.33 -5.72
C GLN A 97 -6.90 10.37 -6.17
N PRO A 98 -6.98 9.97 -7.47
CA PRO A 98 -7.98 9.01 -7.87
C PRO A 98 -7.88 7.67 -7.13
N ALA A 99 -6.67 7.20 -6.87
CA ALA A 99 -6.45 5.96 -6.12
C ALA A 99 -6.90 6.09 -4.66
N ALA A 100 -6.59 7.23 -4.02
CA ALA A 100 -7.04 7.52 -2.66
C ALA A 100 -8.56 7.60 -2.60
N ASP A 101 -9.20 8.25 -3.56
CA ASP A 101 -10.65 8.35 -3.64
C ASP A 101 -11.30 6.97 -3.73
N ALA A 102 -10.74 6.08 -4.53
CA ALA A 102 -11.23 4.71 -4.66
C ALA A 102 -11.12 3.94 -3.33
N LEU A 103 -10.02 4.09 -2.62
CA LEU A 103 -9.82 3.46 -1.31
C LEU A 103 -10.83 4.00 -0.29
N VAL A 104 -11.04 5.30 -0.25
CA VAL A 104 -12.01 5.95 0.66
C VAL A 104 -13.42 5.46 0.35
N GLU A 105 -13.81 5.43 -0.91
CA GLU A 105 -15.12 4.94 -1.33
C GLU A 105 -15.31 3.47 -0.93
N ALA A 106 -14.26 2.68 -0.99
CA ALA A 106 -14.31 1.27 -0.59
C ALA A 106 -14.41 1.05 0.93
N GLY A 107 -14.14 2.09 1.74
CA GLY A 107 -14.23 2.02 3.19
C GLY A 107 -12.90 1.94 3.92
N VAL A 108 -11.79 2.12 3.22
CA VAL A 108 -10.45 2.16 3.84
C VAL A 108 -10.32 3.42 4.69
N LYS A 109 -9.77 3.29 5.89
CA LYS A 109 -9.64 4.38 6.85
C LYS A 109 -8.21 4.87 7.04
N ILE A 110 -7.22 4.08 6.64
CA ILE A 110 -5.80 4.39 6.81
C ILE A 110 -5.11 4.21 5.47
N ILE A 111 -4.46 5.27 5.00
CA ILE A 111 -3.75 5.26 3.72
C ILE A 111 -2.29 5.61 3.94
N PHE A 112 -1.40 4.75 3.44
CA PHE A 112 0.03 5.03 3.38
C PHE A 112 0.39 5.34 1.93
N SER A 113 0.84 6.57 1.66
CA SER A 113 1.17 7.01 0.32
C SER A 113 2.67 7.17 0.15
N TYR A 114 3.21 6.53 -0.86
CA TYR A 114 4.59 6.70 -1.28
C TYR A 114 4.74 7.74 -2.39
N SER A 115 3.71 8.53 -2.62
CA SER A 115 3.72 9.65 -3.56
C SER A 115 3.96 10.97 -2.83
N ASP A 116 4.61 11.93 -3.52
CA ASP A 116 4.76 13.29 -3.02
C ASP A 116 3.51 14.14 -3.22
N ALA A 117 2.49 13.62 -3.90
CA ALA A 117 1.26 14.34 -4.15
C ALA A 117 0.51 14.63 -2.84
N LEU A 118 -0.09 15.80 -2.75
CA LEU A 118 -1.03 16.12 -1.69
C LEU A 118 -2.36 15.42 -2.01
N ILE A 119 -2.88 14.70 -1.02
CA ILE A 119 -4.12 13.94 -1.17
C ILE A 119 -5.16 14.52 -0.22
N ASP A 120 -6.34 14.84 -0.76
CA ASP A 120 -7.47 15.28 0.02
C ASP A 120 -8.32 14.08 0.40
N THR A 121 -8.60 13.92 1.69
CA THR A 121 -9.45 12.85 2.20
C THR A 121 -10.43 13.41 3.24
N PRO A 122 -11.54 12.68 3.50
CA PRO A 122 -12.44 13.03 4.60
C PRO A 122 -11.72 13.04 5.96
N PRO A 123 -12.23 13.77 6.96
CA PRO A 123 -11.58 13.87 8.27
C PRO A 123 -11.42 12.54 9.01
N ASP A 124 -12.24 11.55 8.72
CA ASP A 124 -12.17 10.23 9.33
C ASP A 124 -11.16 9.29 8.70
N VAL A 125 -10.46 9.75 7.65
CA VAL A 125 -9.42 8.98 6.98
C VAL A 125 -8.06 9.58 7.33
N THR A 126 -7.15 8.72 7.78
CA THR A 126 -5.78 9.13 8.12
C THR A 126 -4.85 8.84 6.94
N VAL A 127 -4.08 9.83 6.53
CA VAL A 127 -3.10 9.69 5.45
C VAL A 127 -1.69 9.88 6.02
N HIS A 128 -0.84 8.88 5.79
CA HIS A 128 0.59 8.95 6.09
C HIS A 128 1.36 8.96 4.78
N ARG A 129 2.25 9.94 4.62
CA ARG A 129 3.03 10.07 3.39
C ARG A 129 4.48 9.70 3.63
N SER A 130 5.03 8.90 2.71
CA SER A 130 6.46 8.60 2.63
C SER A 130 6.89 8.76 1.20
N SER A 131 7.90 9.60 0.97
CA SER A 131 8.47 9.76 -0.37
C SER A 131 9.32 8.53 -0.71
N PRO A 132 9.17 7.95 -1.92
CA PRO A 132 10.09 6.92 -2.38
C PRO A 132 11.55 7.37 -2.40
N ALA A 133 11.79 8.65 -2.72
CA ALA A 133 13.14 9.21 -2.72
C ALA A 133 13.73 9.22 -1.31
N ALA A 134 12.96 9.63 -0.31
CA ALA A 134 13.39 9.59 1.09
C ALA A 134 13.68 8.16 1.53
N ALA A 135 12.82 7.22 1.16
CA ALA A 135 13.00 5.81 1.44
C ALA A 135 14.30 5.26 0.84
N LEU A 136 14.59 5.64 -0.40
CA LEU A 136 15.82 5.24 -1.08
C LEU A 136 17.04 5.83 -0.39
N LEU A 137 16.98 7.10 0.00
CA LEU A 137 18.07 7.78 0.71
C LEU A 137 18.38 7.09 2.04
N TYR A 138 17.35 6.70 2.80
CA TYR A 138 17.55 5.94 4.02
C TYR A 138 18.23 4.59 3.75
N ALA A 139 17.78 3.87 2.74
CA ALA A 139 18.37 2.58 2.39
C ALA A 139 19.85 2.74 2.02
N LEU A 140 20.17 3.73 1.20
CA LEU A 140 21.55 4.02 0.82
C LEU A 140 22.40 4.41 2.01
N TYR A 141 21.89 5.27 2.89
CA TYR A 141 22.58 5.69 4.10
C TYR A 141 22.98 4.50 4.96
N PHE A 142 22.05 3.60 5.24
CA PHE A 142 22.30 2.44 6.08
C PHE A 142 23.22 1.41 5.43
N HIS A 143 23.24 1.35 4.11
CA HIS A 143 24.16 0.44 3.41
C HIS A 143 25.58 0.98 3.30
N LEU A 144 25.74 2.29 3.27
CA LEU A 144 27.05 2.93 3.10
C LEU A 144 27.75 3.24 4.43
N THR A 145 27.02 3.21 5.50
CA THR A 145 27.57 3.43 6.84
C THR A 145 27.57 2.18 7.69
#